data_a0a24998a4c421e40d70e2feb904d575
#
_entry.id   a0a24998a4c421e40d70e2feb904d575
#
_cell.length_a   1.000
_cell.length_b   1.000
_cell.length_c   1.000
_cell.angle_alpha   90.00
_cell.angle_beta   90.00
_cell.angle_gamma   90.00
#
_symmetry.space_group_name_H-M   'P 1'
#
loop_
_entity.id
_entity.type
_entity.pdbx_description
1 polymer ?
#
loop_
_entity_poly.entity_id
_entity_poly.type
_entity_poly.pdbx_seq_one_letter_code
_entity_poly.pdbx_strand_id
1 'polypeptide(L)'
;MADIRAISALWLVALAGCSSGAPGAGPLAPVPAAPRAGSGDDACIAGGWTVAPTDPNDKVNGSLPVRHETTHFAFRWQGDLVPMAEARAAGEHLEFVWGEFIDSIGFPQPDCQQTRKLKANIYVAADYGLSGGADELGQMGMWIGPGGVRDRFGLAHEFAHALQAKTGAYRASPYSQWLWESHANWMALQLPEFRANTHCSVLSVNYPHLYYGSSRVRYCNWQFLEYIKNRFGYPAVNALWSDAPKDGDAAGTSADPIEVLMRSRGWTLAQLNDAFGDWAMRNANWEYVNPDGSDQGAVYRREYGGYEPQVGDRLRRTTILDPIDLALRRFAVPAAWAPQRWGYNIVRLHPDAGANSVTVTFRGITQDASATEKLPGLANEPAAIAAPSSGWRWGIVAVGGSGRARYSSLERGADGQATLSLLPGDQGLYLIVMGAPDSFHHIGAEQPYYSIYRYPWMAAFEGAMPEGFQPGASAPLSGGHRHPNGGGRVAAGATVDPTAYVGPWARVLSGAVRDHARVEDHAVVDGGQLLGNARASGLSVIRGNTIVKDRARVDSAFVGLGEFERNIVLSGTAQNIGDVEQRGASFAKGVYYGFVDQAAADDPARGANLTAPVAEVTARPVYIWRP
;
A
#
# COMPACT_ATOMS: atom_id res chain seq x y z
N MET A 1 -24.81 -6.70 -24.56
CA MET A 1 -24.84 -7.56 -23.36
C MET A 1 -23.65 -8.50 -23.48
N ALA A 2 -22.48 -8.03 -23.05
CA ALA A 2 -21.24 -8.80 -23.06
C ALA A 2 -21.08 -9.38 -21.66
N ASP A 3 -20.74 -10.64 -21.65
CA ASP A 3 -20.72 -11.56 -20.53
C ASP A 3 -19.89 -11.03 -19.34
N ILE A 4 -20.53 -10.63 -18.27
CA ILE A 4 -19.93 -10.23 -16.97
C ILE A 4 -19.28 -11.45 -16.27
N ARG A 5 -19.47 -12.65 -16.79
CA ARG A 5 -18.92 -13.90 -16.24
C ARG A 5 -17.39 -14.03 -16.32
N ALA A 6 -16.72 -13.22 -17.14
CA ALA A 6 -15.28 -13.29 -17.31
C ALA A 6 -14.46 -12.50 -16.26
N ILE A 7 -15.10 -11.63 -15.48
CA ILE A 7 -14.39 -10.78 -14.51
C ILE A 7 -14.24 -11.44 -13.13
N SER A 8 -15.15 -12.33 -12.75
CA SER A 8 -15.10 -13.01 -11.44
C SER A 8 -14.09 -14.17 -11.35
N ALA A 9 -13.64 -14.72 -12.46
CA ALA A 9 -12.76 -15.91 -12.45
C ALA A 9 -11.26 -15.64 -12.35
N LEU A 10 -10.81 -14.37 -12.40
CA LEU A 10 -9.39 -14.00 -12.43
C LEU A 10 -8.80 -13.64 -11.06
N TRP A 11 -9.57 -13.74 -9.97
CA TRP A 11 -9.21 -13.21 -8.65
C TRP A 11 -8.83 -14.29 -7.61
N LEU A 12 -8.84 -15.56 -8.00
CA LEU A 12 -8.82 -16.70 -7.08
C LEU A 12 -7.45 -17.24 -6.66
N VAL A 13 -6.32 -16.58 -6.93
CA VAL A 13 -4.98 -17.18 -6.68
C VAL A 13 -4.13 -16.46 -5.61
N ALA A 14 -4.63 -15.45 -4.92
CA ALA A 14 -3.76 -14.58 -4.12
C ALA A 14 -3.73 -14.82 -2.59
N LEU A 15 -4.48 -15.75 -2.02
CA LEU A 15 -4.56 -15.91 -0.57
C LEU A 15 -3.95 -17.19 0.05
N ALA A 16 -3.31 -18.04 -0.72
CA ALA A 16 -2.62 -19.20 -0.15
C ALA A 16 -1.16 -18.86 0.17
N GLY A 17 -0.89 -18.24 1.32
CA GLY A 17 0.51 -18.10 1.72
C GLY A 17 0.89 -17.15 2.84
N CYS A 18 0.01 -16.74 3.71
CA CYS A 18 0.39 -15.94 4.89
C CYS A 18 0.15 -16.69 6.21
N SER A 19 0.73 -17.88 6.36
CA SER A 19 0.86 -18.52 7.67
C SER A 19 2.31 -18.40 8.15
N SER A 20 2.71 -17.24 8.66
CA SER A 20 3.90 -17.12 9.50
C SER A 20 3.43 -17.04 10.95
N GLY A 21 3.64 -18.13 11.70
CA GLY A 21 3.37 -18.18 13.13
C GLY A 21 4.16 -17.10 13.88
N ALA A 22 3.44 -16.17 14.50
CA ALA A 22 4.00 -15.24 15.46
C ALA A 22 4.25 -15.94 16.80
N PRO A 23 5.33 -15.63 17.52
CA PRO A 23 5.52 -16.10 18.88
C PRO A 23 4.47 -15.45 19.80
N GLY A 24 3.86 -16.25 20.66
CA GLY A 24 2.73 -15.90 21.50
C GLY A 24 2.97 -14.66 22.38
N ALA A 25 2.13 -13.67 22.18
CA ALA A 25 1.90 -12.59 23.11
C ALA A 25 0.81 -13.01 24.10
N GLY A 26 1.06 -12.85 25.39
CA GLY A 26 0.08 -13.13 26.45
C GLY A 26 -1.17 -12.24 26.31
N PRO A 27 -2.28 -12.63 26.98
CA PRO A 27 -3.56 -11.95 26.80
C PRO A 27 -3.50 -10.51 27.29
N LEU A 28 -3.82 -9.57 26.40
CA LEU A 28 -4.09 -8.18 26.76
C LEU A 28 -5.45 -8.10 27.47
N ALA A 29 -5.52 -7.32 28.56
CA ALA A 29 -6.74 -7.10 29.32
C ALA A 29 -7.84 -6.49 28.41
N PRO A 30 -9.12 -6.86 28.62
CA PRO A 30 -10.21 -6.34 27.81
C PRO A 30 -10.34 -4.82 28.01
N VAL A 31 -10.30 -4.08 26.90
CA VAL A 31 -10.62 -2.65 26.90
C VAL A 31 -12.12 -2.50 27.17
N PRO A 32 -12.55 -1.57 28.06
CA PRO A 32 -13.98 -1.31 28.25
C PRO A 32 -14.61 -0.89 26.92
N ALA A 33 -15.71 -1.54 26.58
CA ALA A 33 -16.46 -1.20 25.38
C ALA A 33 -16.90 0.28 25.44
N ALA A 34 -16.63 1.02 24.36
CA ALA A 34 -17.22 2.36 24.17
C ALA A 34 -18.75 2.24 24.31
N PRO A 35 -19.43 3.31 24.78
CA PRO A 35 -20.89 3.27 24.89
C PRO A 35 -21.47 2.93 23.52
N ARG A 36 -22.21 1.83 23.45
CA ARG A 36 -22.92 1.36 22.26
C ARG A 36 -23.80 2.50 21.74
N ALA A 37 -23.56 2.96 20.53
CA ALA A 37 -24.62 3.60 19.76
C ALA A 37 -25.78 2.60 19.72
N GLY A 38 -27.01 3.06 19.93
CA GLY A 38 -28.19 2.20 20.06
C GLY A 38 -28.19 1.13 18.98
N SER A 39 -28.53 -0.10 19.35
CA SER A 39 -28.43 -1.27 18.49
C SER A 39 -29.07 -0.96 17.13
N GLY A 40 -28.31 -1.13 16.04
CA GLY A 40 -28.81 -0.86 14.69
C GLY A 40 -30.07 -1.65 14.30
N ASP A 41 -30.45 -2.65 15.09
CA ASP A 41 -31.68 -3.43 14.93
C ASP A 41 -32.97 -2.56 15.04
N ASP A 42 -32.97 -1.46 15.78
CA ASP A 42 -34.12 -0.57 15.92
C ASP A 42 -34.41 0.24 14.66
N ALA A 43 -33.43 0.41 13.77
CA ALA A 43 -33.58 1.12 12.49
C ALA A 43 -34.04 0.24 11.35
N CYS A 44 -34.05 -1.09 11.53
CA CYS A 44 -34.43 -2.06 10.53
C CYS A 44 -35.88 -2.54 10.69
N ILE A 45 -36.36 -3.25 9.66
CA ILE A 45 -37.67 -3.89 9.63
C ILE A 45 -37.84 -4.83 10.84
N ALA A 46 -38.98 -4.71 11.53
CA ALA A 46 -39.33 -5.61 12.63
C ALA A 46 -39.41 -7.08 12.16
N GLY A 47 -38.93 -7.99 12.98
CA GLY A 47 -38.96 -9.43 12.71
C GLY A 47 -37.59 -10.11 12.86
N GLY A 48 -37.60 -11.44 12.94
CA GLY A 48 -36.40 -12.26 13.04
C GLY A 48 -35.69 -12.44 11.68
N TRP A 49 -34.40 -12.78 11.74
CA TRP A 49 -33.62 -13.16 10.58
C TRP A 49 -34.08 -14.51 10.03
N THR A 50 -34.26 -14.60 8.72
CA THR A 50 -34.67 -15.82 8.03
C THR A 50 -33.61 -16.21 6.99
N VAL A 51 -33.53 -17.50 6.69
CA VAL A 51 -32.59 -18.00 5.68
C VAL A 51 -32.88 -17.34 4.33
N ALA A 52 -31.87 -16.76 3.70
CA ALA A 52 -32.01 -16.19 2.37
C ALA A 52 -32.26 -17.30 1.33
N PRO A 53 -33.14 -17.06 0.34
CA PRO A 53 -33.28 -17.98 -0.78
C PRO A 53 -31.97 -18.09 -1.56
N THR A 54 -31.76 -19.21 -2.22
CA THR A 54 -30.69 -19.40 -3.20
C THR A 54 -31.21 -19.09 -4.61
N ASP A 55 -30.33 -18.65 -5.51
CA ASP A 55 -30.69 -18.52 -6.91
C ASP A 55 -30.95 -19.90 -7.52
N PRO A 56 -32.18 -20.21 -8.01
CA PRO A 56 -32.50 -21.49 -8.63
C PRO A 56 -31.73 -21.72 -9.95
N ASN A 57 -31.19 -20.67 -10.57
CA ASN A 57 -30.38 -20.78 -11.77
C ASN A 57 -28.88 -21.03 -11.45
N ASP A 58 -28.46 -20.85 -10.21
CA ASP A 58 -27.11 -21.20 -9.78
C ASP A 58 -27.01 -22.72 -9.63
N LYS A 59 -26.42 -23.36 -10.64
CA LYS A 59 -26.28 -24.83 -10.69
C LYS A 59 -25.36 -25.39 -9.60
N VAL A 60 -24.50 -24.56 -9.03
CA VAL A 60 -23.54 -24.97 -7.99
C VAL A 60 -24.14 -24.78 -6.62
N ASN A 61 -24.64 -23.58 -6.31
CA ASN A 61 -25.05 -23.20 -4.95
C ASN A 61 -26.57 -23.33 -4.73
N GLY A 62 -27.37 -23.28 -5.80
CA GLY A 62 -28.84 -23.22 -5.72
C GLY A 62 -29.47 -24.40 -4.98
N SER A 63 -28.82 -25.57 -4.99
CA SER A 63 -29.31 -26.80 -4.33
C SER A 63 -28.59 -27.16 -3.03
N LEU A 64 -27.59 -26.36 -2.59
CA LEU A 64 -26.83 -26.66 -1.38
C LEU A 64 -27.72 -26.55 -0.13
N PRO A 65 -27.83 -27.62 0.68
CA PRO A 65 -28.62 -27.60 1.88
C PRO A 65 -27.98 -26.73 2.97
N VAL A 66 -28.81 -26.11 3.79
CA VAL A 66 -28.35 -25.48 5.02
C VAL A 66 -27.93 -26.57 5.98
N ARG A 67 -26.71 -26.51 6.48
CA ARG A 67 -26.12 -27.46 7.44
C ARG A 67 -25.96 -26.89 8.83
N HIS A 68 -25.72 -25.58 8.91
CA HIS A 68 -25.59 -24.87 10.17
C HIS A 68 -26.18 -23.48 10.05
N GLU A 69 -26.80 -22.99 11.10
CA GLU A 69 -27.37 -21.66 11.18
C GLU A 69 -26.95 -20.97 12.48
N THR A 70 -26.74 -19.67 12.38
CA THR A 70 -26.63 -18.75 13.51
C THR A 70 -27.73 -17.68 13.40
N THR A 71 -27.67 -16.62 14.18
CA THR A 71 -28.66 -15.53 14.07
C THR A 71 -28.63 -14.87 12.69
N HIS A 72 -27.44 -14.57 12.16
CA HIS A 72 -27.26 -13.77 10.93
C HIS A 72 -26.72 -14.57 9.74
N PHE A 73 -26.32 -15.84 9.92
CA PHE A 73 -25.64 -16.63 8.90
C PHE A 73 -26.30 -17.98 8.68
N ALA A 74 -26.28 -18.46 7.42
CA ALA A 74 -26.72 -19.79 7.01
C ALA A 74 -25.59 -20.47 6.21
N PHE A 75 -24.97 -21.49 6.76
CA PHE A 75 -23.89 -22.25 6.15
C PHE A 75 -24.45 -23.38 5.28
N ARG A 76 -24.00 -23.48 4.05
CA ARG A 76 -24.49 -24.40 3.03
C ARG A 76 -23.35 -25.20 2.41
N TRP A 77 -23.44 -26.52 2.46
CA TRP A 77 -22.50 -27.41 1.77
C TRP A 77 -23.10 -28.79 1.55
N GLN A 78 -22.48 -29.56 0.63
CA GLN A 78 -22.88 -30.92 0.30
C GLN A 78 -22.00 -31.94 1.05
N GLY A 79 -22.63 -33.05 1.52
CA GLY A 79 -21.93 -34.16 2.18
C GLY A 79 -21.24 -33.76 3.49
N ASP A 80 -20.07 -34.36 3.74
CA ASP A 80 -19.27 -34.17 4.97
C ASP A 80 -18.06 -33.26 4.74
N LEU A 81 -18.23 -32.24 3.85
CA LEU A 81 -17.14 -31.38 3.41
C LEU A 81 -16.53 -30.56 4.56
N VAL A 82 -17.35 -30.17 5.54
CA VAL A 82 -16.92 -29.37 6.71
C VAL A 82 -17.30 -30.08 8.00
N PRO A 83 -16.34 -30.29 8.92
CA PRO A 83 -16.66 -30.76 10.27
C PRO A 83 -17.62 -29.79 10.98
N MET A 84 -18.68 -30.31 11.59
CA MET A 84 -19.68 -29.47 12.25
C MET A 84 -19.09 -28.58 13.35
N ALA A 85 -18.05 -29.03 14.03
CA ALA A 85 -17.37 -28.24 15.07
C ALA A 85 -16.69 -26.98 14.46
N GLU A 86 -16.10 -27.10 13.27
CA GLU A 86 -15.48 -25.99 12.55
C GLU A 86 -16.53 -25.00 12.04
N ALA A 87 -17.66 -25.50 11.50
CA ALA A 87 -18.77 -24.65 11.05
C ALA A 87 -19.38 -23.85 12.22
N ARG A 88 -19.50 -24.47 13.40
CA ARG A 88 -19.97 -23.77 14.62
C ARG A 88 -18.98 -22.68 15.05
N ALA A 89 -17.70 -22.98 15.09
CA ALA A 89 -16.66 -22.01 15.45
C ALA A 89 -16.62 -20.83 14.46
N ALA A 90 -16.76 -21.09 13.15
CA ALA A 90 -16.88 -20.05 12.13
C ALA A 90 -18.14 -19.21 12.33
N GLY A 91 -19.27 -19.84 12.63
CA GLY A 91 -20.52 -19.15 12.92
C GLY A 91 -20.44 -18.25 14.15
N GLU A 92 -19.89 -18.73 15.25
CA GLU A 92 -19.65 -17.94 16.47
C GLU A 92 -18.72 -16.75 16.19
N HIS A 93 -17.67 -16.98 15.39
CA HIS A 93 -16.77 -15.90 14.99
C HIS A 93 -17.49 -14.85 14.13
N LEU A 94 -18.26 -15.25 13.12
CA LEU A 94 -18.99 -14.32 12.28
C LEU A 94 -20.07 -13.54 13.04
N GLU A 95 -20.73 -14.14 14.04
CA GLU A 95 -21.64 -13.40 14.93
C GLU A 95 -20.89 -12.34 15.75
N PHE A 96 -19.70 -12.65 16.24
CA PHE A 96 -18.85 -11.66 16.90
C PHE A 96 -18.44 -10.54 15.93
N VAL A 97 -18.05 -10.89 14.69
CA VAL A 97 -17.70 -9.91 13.64
C VAL A 97 -18.91 -9.03 13.30
N TRP A 98 -20.11 -9.60 13.23
CA TRP A 98 -21.36 -8.83 13.04
C TRP A 98 -21.51 -7.76 14.11
N GLY A 99 -21.42 -8.12 15.39
CA GLY A 99 -21.52 -7.18 16.51
C GLY A 99 -20.45 -6.06 16.44
N GLU A 100 -19.22 -6.41 16.05
CA GLU A 100 -18.18 -5.39 15.91
C GLU A 100 -18.42 -4.47 14.70
N PHE A 101 -18.81 -5.00 13.56
CA PHE A 101 -18.97 -4.20 12.35
C PHE A 101 -20.24 -3.35 12.35
N ILE A 102 -21.34 -3.90 12.82
CA ILE A 102 -22.65 -3.21 12.82
C ILE A 102 -22.82 -2.38 14.09
N ASP A 103 -22.64 -3.00 15.27
CA ASP A 103 -23.00 -2.34 16.54
C ASP A 103 -21.87 -1.43 17.06
N SER A 104 -20.60 -1.86 16.91
CA SER A 104 -19.46 -1.09 17.46
C SER A 104 -18.93 -0.06 16.48
N ILE A 105 -18.69 -0.43 15.21
CA ILE A 105 -18.21 0.48 14.16
C ILE A 105 -19.35 1.31 13.58
N GLY A 106 -20.59 0.79 13.63
CA GLY A 106 -21.77 1.44 13.10
C GLY A 106 -21.81 1.43 11.56
N PHE A 107 -21.23 0.39 10.92
CA PHE A 107 -21.34 0.25 9.46
C PHE A 107 -22.80 0.06 9.06
N PRO A 108 -23.25 0.55 7.89
CA PRO A 108 -24.65 0.43 7.48
C PRO A 108 -25.17 -0.98 7.60
N GLN A 109 -26.23 -1.16 8.40
CA GLN A 109 -26.85 -2.46 8.59
C GLN A 109 -27.43 -2.97 7.28
N PRO A 110 -27.14 -4.22 6.86
CA PRO A 110 -27.73 -4.80 5.67
C PRO A 110 -29.23 -5.05 5.86
N ASP A 111 -29.94 -5.07 4.73
CA ASP A 111 -31.36 -5.44 4.65
C ASP A 111 -32.36 -4.52 5.37
N CYS A 112 -31.93 -3.36 5.90
CA CYS A 112 -32.84 -2.34 6.43
C CYS A 112 -33.81 -1.76 5.40
N GLN A 113 -33.55 -1.97 4.13
CA GLN A 113 -34.38 -1.53 3.02
C GLN A 113 -35.25 -2.64 2.41
N GLN A 114 -35.15 -3.88 2.91
CA GLN A 114 -35.86 -5.03 2.41
C GLN A 114 -37.09 -5.35 3.26
N THR A 115 -38.07 -6.03 2.68
CA THR A 115 -39.27 -6.47 3.39
C THR A 115 -39.05 -7.57 4.41
N ARG A 116 -37.87 -8.17 4.44
CA ARG A 116 -37.44 -9.23 5.38
C ARG A 116 -35.97 -9.11 5.72
N LYS A 117 -35.61 -9.45 6.96
CA LYS A 117 -34.22 -9.62 7.36
C LYS A 117 -33.73 -10.99 6.88
N LEU A 118 -32.71 -11.01 6.01
CA LEU A 118 -32.19 -12.24 5.41
C LEU A 118 -30.78 -12.54 5.90
N LYS A 119 -30.57 -13.77 6.39
CA LYS A 119 -29.24 -14.26 6.79
C LYS A 119 -28.30 -14.29 5.60
N ALA A 120 -27.03 -13.97 5.81
CA ALA A 120 -26.01 -14.16 4.79
C ALA A 120 -25.81 -15.67 4.51
N ASN A 121 -25.80 -16.05 3.24
CA ASN A 121 -25.50 -17.41 2.83
C ASN A 121 -23.98 -17.63 2.78
N ILE A 122 -23.48 -18.62 3.49
CA ILE A 122 -22.08 -19.04 3.46
C ILE A 122 -22.02 -20.35 2.66
N TYR A 123 -21.64 -20.24 1.39
CA TYR A 123 -21.50 -21.39 0.50
C TYR A 123 -20.10 -21.99 0.63
N VAL A 124 -20.02 -23.28 0.96
CA VAL A 124 -18.74 -23.98 1.06
C VAL A 124 -18.64 -25.04 -0.01
N ALA A 125 -17.62 -24.94 -0.86
CA ALA A 125 -17.33 -25.92 -1.92
C ALA A 125 -15.81 -26.11 -2.06
N ALA A 126 -15.42 -27.31 -2.56
CA ALA A 126 -14.00 -27.69 -2.64
C ALA A 126 -13.18 -26.76 -3.53
N ASP A 127 -13.81 -26.24 -4.60
CA ASP A 127 -13.15 -25.41 -5.61
C ASP A 127 -13.22 -23.91 -5.31
N TYR A 128 -13.81 -23.53 -4.17
CA TYR A 128 -13.84 -22.13 -3.77
C TYR A 128 -12.55 -21.72 -3.06
N GLY A 129 -12.15 -20.49 -3.31
CA GLY A 129 -11.14 -19.79 -2.52
C GLY A 129 -11.77 -19.17 -1.28
N LEU A 130 -11.68 -17.85 -1.20
CA LEU A 130 -12.31 -17.04 -0.16
C LEU A 130 -12.80 -15.76 -0.84
N SER A 131 -14.11 -15.52 -0.83
CA SER A 131 -14.72 -14.33 -1.42
C SER A 131 -16.04 -13.99 -0.75
N GLY A 132 -16.37 -12.70 -0.72
CA GLY A 132 -17.60 -12.17 -0.16
C GLY A 132 -18.26 -11.15 -1.08
N GLY A 133 -19.58 -10.98 -0.95
CA GLY A 133 -20.31 -10.04 -1.79
C GLY A 133 -21.82 -10.24 -1.73
N ALA A 134 -22.48 -9.94 -2.85
CA ALA A 134 -23.89 -10.26 -3.07
C ALA A 134 -24.03 -11.20 -4.26
N ASP A 135 -24.98 -12.14 -4.16
CA ASP A 135 -25.34 -13.02 -5.27
C ASP A 135 -26.21 -12.30 -6.34
N GLU A 136 -26.60 -13.02 -7.38
CA GLU A 136 -27.43 -12.48 -8.47
C GLU A 136 -28.83 -12.01 -8.00
N LEU A 137 -29.31 -12.49 -6.87
CA LEU A 137 -30.54 -12.03 -6.22
C LEU A 137 -30.32 -10.83 -5.31
N GLY A 138 -29.06 -10.33 -5.21
CA GLY A 138 -28.66 -9.25 -4.31
C GLY A 138 -28.61 -9.67 -2.84
N GLN A 139 -28.56 -10.98 -2.53
CA GLN A 139 -28.44 -11.50 -1.17
C GLN A 139 -26.96 -11.51 -0.75
N MET A 140 -26.71 -11.22 0.54
CA MET A 140 -25.37 -11.36 1.08
C MET A 140 -24.90 -12.82 0.96
N GLY A 141 -23.70 -13.01 0.46
CA GLY A 141 -23.07 -14.31 0.31
C GLY A 141 -21.58 -14.28 0.57
N MET A 142 -21.07 -15.42 1.00
CA MET A 142 -19.64 -15.72 1.00
C MET A 142 -19.44 -17.08 0.34
N TRP A 143 -18.38 -17.19 -0.46
CA TRP A 143 -17.99 -18.42 -1.17
C TRP A 143 -16.62 -18.83 -0.69
N ILE A 144 -16.58 -19.88 0.11
CA ILE A 144 -15.35 -20.25 0.82
C ILE A 144 -14.99 -21.71 0.57
N GLY A 145 -13.68 -21.99 0.45
CA GLY A 145 -13.19 -23.36 0.46
C GLY A 145 -13.29 -23.99 1.86
N PRO A 146 -13.20 -25.32 2.00
CA PRO A 146 -13.30 -25.99 3.29
C PRO A 146 -12.30 -25.50 4.34
N GLY A 147 -11.11 -25.07 3.90
CA GLY A 147 -10.10 -24.47 4.75
C GLY A 147 -10.47 -23.06 5.24
N GLY A 148 -11.26 -22.33 4.46
CA GLY A 148 -11.67 -20.95 4.76
C GLY A 148 -12.51 -20.81 6.03
N VAL A 149 -13.24 -21.86 6.44
CA VAL A 149 -13.99 -21.84 7.70
C VAL A 149 -13.12 -21.65 8.95
N ARG A 150 -11.81 -21.87 8.84
CA ARG A 150 -10.83 -21.67 9.92
C ARG A 150 -10.07 -20.36 9.81
N ASP A 151 -10.18 -19.69 8.70
CA ASP A 151 -9.51 -18.40 8.48
C ASP A 151 -10.32 -17.25 9.07
N ARG A 152 -10.09 -16.96 10.34
CA ARG A 152 -10.84 -15.93 11.07
C ARG A 152 -10.65 -14.52 10.49
N PHE A 153 -9.44 -14.18 10.03
CA PHE A 153 -9.20 -12.90 9.38
C PHE A 153 -9.90 -12.83 8.02
N GLY A 154 -9.72 -13.87 7.21
CA GLY A 154 -10.39 -13.97 5.91
C GLY A 154 -11.91 -13.94 6.02
N LEU A 155 -12.52 -14.67 6.96
CA LEU A 155 -13.97 -14.61 7.20
C LEU A 155 -14.46 -13.19 7.52
N ALA A 156 -13.72 -12.45 8.35
CA ALA A 156 -14.07 -11.06 8.67
C ALA A 156 -13.90 -10.14 7.44
N HIS A 157 -12.83 -10.31 6.68
CA HIS A 157 -12.57 -9.57 5.43
C HIS A 157 -13.70 -9.79 4.40
N GLU A 158 -14.04 -11.06 4.13
CA GLU A 158 -15.08 -11.38 3.15
C GLU A 158 -16.48 -10.98 3.62
N PHE A 159 -16.74 -11.04 4.92
CA PHE A 159 -18.00 -10.50 5.43
C PHE A 159 -18.07 -8.98 5.24
N ALA A 160 -16.97 -8.25 5.39
CA ALA A 160 -16.96 -6.83 5.05
C ALA A 160 -17.34 -6.60 3.58
N HIS A 161 -16.86 -7.43 2.63
CA HIS A 161 -17.30 -7.35 1.22
C HIS A 161 -18.80 -7.61 1.05
N ALA A 162 -19.37 -8.57 1.78
CA ALA A 162 -20.81 -8.80 1.75
C ALA A 162 -21.60 -7.56 2.23
N LEU A 163 -21.13 -6.91 3.29
CA LEU A 163 -21.73 -5.65 3.78
C LEU A 163 -21.55 -4.50 2.79
N GLN A 164 -20.36 -4.33 2.22
CA GLN A 164 -20.07 -3.30 1.21
C GLN A 164 -21.01 -3.46 0.00
N ALA A 165 -21.19 -4.68 -0.51
CA ALA A 165 -22.06 -4.96 -1.63
C ALA A 165 -23.53 -4.58 -1.34
N LYS A 166 -23.99 -4.73 -0.08
CA LYS A 166 -25.35 -4.35 0.33
C LYS A 166 -25.57 -2.85 0.40
N THR A 167 -24.51 -2.05 0.47
CA THR A 167 -24.68 -0.59 0.39
C THR A 167 -25.15 -0.13 -0.99
N GLY A 168 -24.96 -0.93 -2.05
CA GLY A 168 -25.23 -0.59 -3.45
C GLY A 168 -24.27 0.49 -4.00
N ALA A 169 -23.20 0.81 -3.27
CA ALA A 169 -22.23 1.81 -3.67
C ALA A 169 -21.13 1.21 -4.55
N TYR A 170 -20.62 1.98 -5.51
CA TYR A 170 -19.42 1.68 -6.31
C TYR A 170 -19.46 0.42 -7.19
N ARG A 171 -20.56 -0.26 -7.35
CA ARG A 171 -20.63 -1.58 -7.99
C ARG A 171 -20.02 -1.64 -9.40
N ALA A 172 -20.09 -0.56 -10.14
CA ALA A 172 -19.55 -0.47 -11.50
C ALA A 172 -18.50 0.63 -11.67
N SER A 173 -18.04 1.24 -10.58
CA SER A 173 -17.07 2.34 -10.65
C SER A 173 -15.66 1.81 -10.87
N PRO A 174 -14.93 2.27 -11.91
CA PRO A 174 -13.53 1.93 -12.13
C PRO A 174 -12.58 2.60 -11.13
N TYR A 175 -13.07 3.53 -10.28
CA TYR A 175 -12.24 4.34 -9.38
C TYR A 175 -12.19 3.81 -7.96
N SER A 176 -12.99 2.79 -7.64
CA SER A 176 -13.24 2.38 -6.25
C SER A 176 -12.54 1.08 -5.82
N GLN A 177 -11.89 0.35 -6.72
CA GLN A 177 -11.33 -0.99 -6.39
C GLN A 177 -10.36 -0.97 -5.20
N TRP A 178 -9.56 0.09 -5.05
CA TRP A 178 -8.68 0.23 -3.91
C TRP A 178 -9.45 0.32 -2.58
N LEU A 179 -10.62 0.96 -2.59
CA LEU A 179 -11.43 1.11 -1.38
C LEU A 179 -12.04 -0.22 -0.94
N TRP A 180 -12.52 -1.04 -1.89
CA TRP A 180 -13.09 -2.34 -1.57
C TRP A 180 -12.13 -3.15 -0.69
N GLU A 181 -10.92 -3.35 -1.13
CA GLU A 181 -9.92 -4.17 -0.45
C GLU A 181 -9.32 -3.49 0.78
N SER A 182 -8.93 -2.21 0.65
CA SER A 182 -8.38 -1.47 1.79
C SER A 182 -9.36 -1.36 2.94
N HIS A 183 -10.64 -1.15 2.65
CA HIS A 183 -11.67 -1.03 3.68
C HIS A 183 -12.00 -2.38 4.30
N ALA A 184 -12.07 -3.48 3.53
CA ALA A 184 -12.31 -4.80 4.09
C ALA A 184 -11.18 -5.23 5.04
N ASN A 185 -9.91 -4.99 4.67
CA ASN A 185 -8.78 -5.19 5.57
C ASN A 185 -8.85 -4.27 6.79
N TRP A 186 -9.19 -2.99 6.59
CA TRP A 186 -9.33 -2.05 7.70
C TRP A 186 -10.42 -2.50 8.68
N MET A 187 -11.58 -2.96 8.20
CA MET A 187 -12.66 -3.49 9.05
C MET A 187 -12.18 -4.69 9.87
N ALA A 188 -11.55 -5.68 9.22
CA ALA A 188 -11.00 -6.85 9.92
C ALA A 188 -9.98 -6.46 10.99
N LEU A 189 -9.12 -5.46 10.72
CA LEU A 189 -8.11 -4.96 11.65
C LEU A 189 -8.70 -4.15 12.83
N GLN A 190 -9.97 -3.79 12.80
CA GLN A 190 -10.64 -3.20 13.98
C GLN A 190 -11.00 -4.25 15.04
N LEU A 191 -11.06 -5.54 14.66
CA LEU A 191 -11.33 -6.61 15.63
C LEU A 191 -10.20 -6.70 16.67
N PRO A 192 -10.52 -6.89 17.97
CA PRO A 192 -9.52 -6.90 19.04
C PRO A 192 -8.37 -7.89 18.81
N GLU A 193 -8.68 -9.06 18.24
CA GLU A 193 -7.69 -10.11 17.95
C GLU A 193 -6.70 -9.73 16.83
N PHE A 194 -7.08 -8.82 15.94
CA PHE A 194 -6.25 -8.41 14.80
C PHE A 194 -5.66 -6.99 14.92
N ARG A 195 -6.01 -6.22 15.94
CA ARG A 195 -5.48 -4.87 16.16
C ARG A 195 -3.95 -4.80 16.26
N ALA A 196 -3.33 -5.89 16.69
CA ALA A 196 -1.87 -6.00 16.76
C ALA A 196 -1.23 -6.49 15.45
N ASN A 197 -2.02 -6.66 14.40
CA ASN A 197 -1.58 -7.08 13.08
C ASN A 197 -1.48 -5.87 12.15
N THR A 198 -0.49 -5.88 11.28
CA THR A 198 -0.27 -4.84 10.27
C THR A 198 -0.56 -5.34 8.85
N HIS A 199 -1.08 -6.50 8.74
CA HIS A 199 -1.42 -7.25 7.52
C HIS A 199 -1.16 -6.51 6.19
N CYS A 200 -0.27 -7.05 5.36
CA CYS A 200 0.08 -6.54 4.03
C CYS A 200 0.65 -5.10 3.97
N SER A 201 0.58 -4.29 5.04
CA SER A 201 0.98 -2.87 4.97
C SER A 201 2.45 -2.62 4.64
N VAL A 202 3.29 -3.66 4.63
CA VAL A 202 4.69 -3.58 4.21
C VAL A 202 4.86 -3.01 2.80
N LEU A 203 3.92 -3.26 1.89
CA LEU A 203 3.98 -2.73 0.53
C LEU A 203 3.77 -1.21 0.52
N SER A 204 2.76 -0.69 1.21
CA SER A 204 2.55 0.76 1.31
C SER A 204 3.68 1.46 2.09
N VAL A 205 4.32 0.76 3.04
CA VAL A 205 5.49 1.27 3.77
C VAL A 205 6.73 1.35 2.87
N ASN A 206 6.94 0.39 2.00
CA ASN A 206 8.09 0.35 1.09
C ASN A 206 7.90 1.22 -0.16
N TYR A 207 6.67 1.47 -0.57
CA TYR A 207 6.32 2.27 -1.75
C TYR A 207 5.39 3.45 -1.44
N PRO A 208 5.70 4.28 -0.44
CA PRO A 208 4.81 5.36 -0.03
C PRO A 208 4.65 6.45 -1.09
N HIS A 209 5.53 6.50 -2.08
CA HIS A 209 5.51 7.45 -3.19
C HIS A 209 4.50 7.12 -4.29
N LEU A 210 3.89 5.93 -4.26
CA LEU A 210 2.87 5.57 -5.24
C LEU A 210 1.56 6.34 -5.01
N TYR A 211 0.78 6.46 -6.09
CA TYR A 211 -0.57 6.97 -6.02
C TYR A 211 -1.41 6.19 -5.00
N TYR A 212 -2.02 6.91 -4.06
CA TYR A 212 -2.76 6.30 -2.96
C TYR A 212 -3.87 5.34 -3.44
N GLY A 213 -4.63 5.70 -4.48
CA GLY A 213 -5.70 4.88 -5.06
C GLY A 213 -5.23 3.75 -5.99
N SER A 214 -3.93 3.42 -6.02
CA SER A 214 -3.41 2.36 -6.89
C SER A 214 -3.88 0.99 -6.45
N SER A 215 -4.36 0.18 -7.42
CA SER A 215 -4.71 -1.22 -7.17
C SER A 215 -3.53 -2.08 -6.73
N ARG A 216 -2.29 -1.65 -6.99
CA ARG A 216 -1.06 -2.36 -6.59
C ARG A 216 -0.94 -2.52 -5.09
N VAL A 217 -1.40 -1.53 -4.33
CA VAL A 217 -1.32 -1.51 -2.87
C VAL A 217 -2.69 -1.60 -2.20
N ARG A 218 -3.73 -1.98 -2.93
CA ARG A 218 -5.12 -1.96 -2.45
C ARG A 218 -5.35 -2.73 -1.16
N TYR A 219 -4.72 -3.87 -0.98
CA TYR A 219 -4.81 -4.65 0.27
C TYR A 219 -4.03 -4.04 1.42
N CYS A 220 -3.08 -3.17 1.13
CA CYS A 220 -2.07 -2.70 2.08
C CYS A 220 -2.23 -1.23 2.45
N ASN A 221 -3.13 -0.53 1.78
CA ASN A 221 -3.27 0.93 1.83
C ASN A 221 -4.39 1.42 2.77
N TRP A 222 -4.65 0.69 3.82
CA TRP A 222 -5.72 0.96 4.78
C TRP A 222 -5.34 1.98 5.88
N GLN A 223 -4.07 2.36 6.00
CA GLN A 223 -3.62 3.26 7.07
C GLN A 223 -4.23 4.67 6.98
N PHE A 224 -4.59 5.16 5.79
CA PHE A 224 -5.28 6.43 5.68
C PHE A 224 -6.71 6.36 6.23
N LEU A 225 -7.40 5.23 6.08
CA LEU A 225 -8.71 5.00 6.72
C LEU A 225 -8.56 4.99 8.25
N GLU A 226 -7.49 4.39 8.76
CA GLU A 226 -7.14 4.43 10.16
C GLU A 226 -6.90 5.86 10.66
N TYR A 227 -6.17 6.67 9.89
CA TYR A 227 -6.00 8.10 10.17
C TYR A 227 -7.33 8.85 10.20
N ILE A 228 -8.21 8.63 9.22
CA ILE A 228 -9.56 9.25 9.17
C ILE A 228 -10.36 8.86 10.42
N LYS A 229 -10.35 7.58 10.80
CA LYS A 229 -11.00 7.13 12.06
C LYS A 229 -10.42 7.84 13.29
N ASN A 230 -9.10 7.92 13.40
CA ASN A 230 -8.45 8.54 14.55
C ASN A 230 -8.80 10.02 14.69
N ARG A 231 -8.96 10.72 13.57
CA ARG A 231 -9.24 12.18 13.55
C ARG A 231 -10.73 12.51 13.62
N PHE A 232 -11.60 11.67 13.07
CA PHE A 232 -13.00 12.00 12.82
C PHE A 232 -13.99 10.91 13.26
N GLY A 233 -13.50 9.80 13.80
CA GLY A 233 -14.30 8.65 14.24
C GLY A 233 -14.75 7.72 13.11
N TYR A 234 -15.33 6.60 13.48
CA TYR A 234 -15.87 5.61 12.55
C TYR A 234 -16.89 6.17 11.54
N PRO A 235 -17.82 7.09 11.94
CA PRO A 235 -18.78 7.63 10.98
C PRO A 235 -18.14 8.29 9.75
N ALA A 236 -16.94 8.87 9.88
CA ALA A 236 -16.25 9.49 8.77
C ALA A 236 -15.73 8.46 7.74
N VAL A 237 -15.37 7.25 8.17
CA VAL A 237 -15.01 6.15 7.28
C VAL A 237 -16.26 5.51 6.69
N ASN A 238 -17.30 5.28 7.51
CA ASN A 238 -18.57 4.70 7.06
C ASN A 238 -19.26 5.57 6.00
N ALA A 239 -19.09 6.91 6.07
CA ALA A 239 -19.63 7.84 5.08
C ALA A 239 -19.09 7.58 3.65
N LEU A 240 -17.92 6.97 3.51
CA LEU A 240 -17.44 6.54 2.19
C LEU A 240 -18.41 5.58 1.50
N TRP A 241 -19.20 4.83 2.25
CA TRP A 241 -20.18 3.87 1.75
C TRP A 241 -21.61 4.39 1.84
N SER A 242 -21.99 4.99 2.96
CA SER A 242 -23.36 5.47 3.17
C SER A 242 -23.71 6.66 2.26
N ASP A 243 -22.78 7.57 2.03
CA ASP A 243 -23.00 8.81 1.26
C ASP A 243 -22.61 8.67 -0.22
N ALA A 244 -22.06 7.51 -0.62
CA ALA A 244 -21.74 7.27 -2.02
C ALA A 244 -23.00 7.15 -2.89
N PRO A 245 -22.94 7.56 -4.16
CA PRO A 245 -23.97 7.26 -5.15
C PRO A 245 -24.21 5.76 -5.24
N LYS A 246 -25.48 5.37 -5.34
CA LYS A 246 -25.90 3.96 -5.37
C LYS A 246 -26.09 3.46 -6.81
N ASP A 247 -26.22 2.15 -6.94
CA ASP A 247 -26.65 1.54 -8.19
C ASP A 247 -27.98 2.16 -8.65
N GLY A 248 -28.03 2.56 -9.91
CA GLY A 248 -29.18 3.25 -10.49
C GLY A 248 -29.14 4.78 -10.41
N ASP A 249 -28.29 5.37 -9.57
CA ASP A 249 -28.03 6.80 -9.60
C ASP A 249 -27.22 7.18 -10.84
N ALA A 250 -27.42 8.37 -11.39
CA ALA A 250 -26.71 8.85 -12.59
C ALA A 250 -25.17 8.84 -12.40
N ALA A 251 -24.70 9.05 -11.18
CA ALA A 251 -23.27 9.03 -10.80
C ALA A 251 -22.79 7.68 -10.26
N GLY A 252 -23.63 6.66 -10.17
CA GLY A 252 -23.28 5.38 -9.53
C GLY A 252 -22.14 4.64 -10.22
N THR A 253 -22.08 4.73 -11.56
CA THR A 253 -21.02 4.08 -12.37
C THR A 253 -19.72 4.87 -12.45
N SER A 254 -19.67 6.08 -11.94
CA SER A 254 -18.51 7.00 -11.96
C SER A 254 -18.13 7.54 -10.58
N ALA A 255 -18.70 6.98 -9.51
CA ALA A 255 -18.42 7.42 -8.16
C ALA A 255 -16.95 7.17 -7.77
N ASP A 256 -16.27 8.23 -7.36
CA ASP A 256 -14.90 8.16 -6.85
C ASP A 256 -14.93 8.29 -5.32
N PRO A 257 -14.36 7.33 -4.56
CA PRO A 257 -14.34 7.39 -3.10
C PRO A 257 -13.70 8.66 -2.54
N ILE A 258 -12.74 9.23 -3.24
CA ILE A 258 -12.10 10.49 -2.81
C ILE A 258 -13.06 11.67 -2.93
N GLU A 259 -13.86 11.74 -4.00
CA GLU A 259 -14.92 12.76 -4.12
C GLU A 259 -15.99 12.58 -3.05
N VAL A 260 -16.35 11.32 -2.76
CA VAL A 260 -17.30 11.02 -1.67
C VAL A 260 -16.74 11.52 -0.34
N LEU A 261 -15.46 11.26 -0.04
CA LEU A 261 -14.81 11.77 1.18
C LEU A 261 -14.84 13.30 1.24
N MET A 262 -14.47 13.98 0.15
CA MET A 262 -14.52 15.43 0.09
C MET A 262 -15.93 15.95 0.37
N ARG A 263 -16.94 15.39 -0.28
CA ARG A 263 -18.34 15.81 -0.12
C ARG A 263 -18.86 15.55 1.29
N SER A 264 -18.65 14.35 1.84
CA SER A 264 -19.13 13.99 3.18
C SER A 264 -18.47 14.82 4.28
N ARG A 265 -17.24 15.28 4.06
CA ARG A 265 -16.50 16.13 4.99
C ARG A 265 -16.68 17.63 4.72
N GLY A 266 -17.31 18.01 3.62
CA GLY A 266 -17.36 19.40 3.16
C GLY A 266 -15.98 19.98 2.83
N TRP A 267 -15.05 19.14 2.37
CA TRP A 267 -13.68 19.55 2.07
C TRP A 267 -13.52 20.03 0.63
N THR A 268 -12.76 21.08 0.49
CA THR A 268 -12.14 21.43 -0.79
C THR A 268 -10.98 20.49 -1.09
N LEU A 269 -10.52 20.43 -2.34
CA LEU A 269 -9.33 19.66 -2.71
C LEU A 269 -8.09 20.10 -1.90
N ALA A 270 -7.95 21.38 -1.61
CA ALA A 270 -6.85 21.89 -0.78
C ALA A 270 -6.90 21.32 0.64
N GLN A 271 -8.08 21.20 1.25
CA GLN A 271 -8.24 20.60 2.57
C GLN A 271 -8.02 19.08 2.55
N LEU A 272 -8.43 18.39 1.48
CA LEU A 272 -8.10 16.98 1.29
C LEU A 272 -6.57 16.79 1.18
N ASN A 273 -5.90 17.61 0.38
CA ASN A 273 -4.44 17.59 0.26
C ASN A 273 -3.76 17.84 1.62
N ASP A 274 -4.31 18.74 2.44
CA ASP A 274 -3.79 18.98 3.80
C ASP A 274 -3.98 17.77 4.71
N ALA A 275 -5.10 17.04 4.59
CA ALA A 275 -5.34 15.82 5.36
C ALA A 275 -4.36 14.70 4.97
N PHE A 276 -4.11 14.51 3.69
CA PHE A 276 -3.09 13.57 3.20
C PHE A 276 -1.68 14.00 3.62
N GLY A 277 -1.37 15.30 3.60
CA GLY A 277 -0.10 15.84 4.05
C GLY A 277 0.14 15.63 5.54
N ASP A 278 -0.86 15.89 6.40
CA ASP A 278 -0.79 15.62 7.84
C ASP A 278 -0.61 14.12 8.10
N TRP A 279 -1.36 13.26 7.39
CA TRP A 279 -1.18 11.82 7.45
C TRP A 279 0.24 11.39 7.08
N ALA A 280 0.80 11.91 5.98
CA ALA A 280 2.16 11.61 5.55
C ALA A 280 3.19 12.02 6.62
N MET A 281 3.04 13.19 7.23
CA MET A 281 3.92 13.64 8.31
C MET A 281 3.83 12.74 9.55
N ARG A 282 2.65 12.25 9.91
CA ARG A 282 2.45 11.35 11.05
C ARG A 282 3.08 9.98 10.80
N ASN A 283 3.14 9.53 9.56
CA ASN A 283 3.81 8.28 9.20
C ASN A 283 5.33 8.30 9.43
N ALA A 284 5.93 9.47 9.65
CA ALA A 284 7.33 9.55 10.06
C ALA A 284 7.60 8.80 11.38
N ASN A 285 6.63 8.81 12.30
CA ASN A 285 6.72 8.14 13.61
C ASN A 285 5.51 7.26 13.90
N TRP A 286 4.67 6.95 12.91
CA TRP A 286 3.46 6.15 13.12
C TRP A 286 2.57 6.72 14.23
N GLU A 287 2.29 8.01 14.18
CA GLU A 287 1.46 8.65 15.21
C GLU A 287 -0.03 8.42 14.92
N TYR A 288 -0.51 7.28 15.39
CA TYR A 288 -1.91 6.87 15.32
C TYR A 288 -2.45 6.73 16.74
N VAL A 289 -3.38 7.59 17.10
CA VAL A 289 -4.02 7.61 18.41
C VAL A 289 -5.50 7.38 18.23
N ASN A 290 -6.01 6.31 18.81
CA ASN A 290 -7.43 6.00 18.76
C ASN A 290 -8.29 7.04 19.48
N PRO A 291 -9.61 7.15 19.17
CA PRO A 291 -10.52 8.06 19.86
C PRO A 291 -10.56 7.87 21.39
N ASP A 292 -10.27 6.68 21.89
CA ASP A 292 -10.17 6.39 23.32
C ASP A 292 -8.81 6.78 23.96
N GLY A 293 -7.90 7.37 23.15
CA GLY A 293 -6.57 7.78 23.58
C GLY A 293 -5.52 6.67 23.54
N SER A 294 -5.87 5.44 23.17
CA SER A 294 -4.90 4.34 23.05
C SER A 294 -3.96 4.55 21.85
N ASP A 295 -2.71 4.12 22.01
CA ASP A 295 -1.64 4.29 21.01
C ASP A 295 -1.64 3.13 20.00
N GLN A 296 -2.46 3.25 18.98
CA GLN A 296 -2.46 2.31 17.85
C GLN A 296 -1.14 2.30 17.09
N GLY A 297 -0.43 3.42 17.06
CA GLY A 297 0.87 3.54 16.39
C GLY A 297 1.95 2.62 16.97
N ALA A 298 1.80 2.16 18.22
CA ALA A 298 2.73 1.21 18.83
C ALA A 298 2.85 -0.09 18.02
N VAL A 299 1.78 -0.53 17.35
CA VAL A 299 1.78 -1.71 16.48
C VAL A 299 2.71 -1.50 15.29
N TYR A 300 2.58 -0.35 14.63
CA TYR A 300 3.37 -0.03 13.44
C TYR A 300 4.85 0.20 13.79
N ARG A 301 5.14 0.86 14.91
CA ARG A 301 6.51 1.06 15.39
C ARG A 301 7.18 -0.27 15.72
N ARG A 302 6.46 -1.22 16.31
CA ARG A 302 6.99 -2.56 16.58
C ARG A 302 7.30 -3.31 15.28
N GLU A 303 6.43 -3.19 14.28
CA GLU A 303 6.52 -3.95 13.04
C GLU A 303 7.51 -3.32 12.04
N TYR A 304 7.48 -2.01 11.89
CA TYR A 304 8.25 -1.29 10.86
C TYR A 304 9.33 -0.38 11.42
N GLY A 305 9.52 -0.35 12.71
CA GLY A 305 10.38 0.62 13.38
C GLY A 305 9.71 1.98 13.56
N GLY A 306 10.11 2.70 14.59
CA GLY A 306 9.65 4.04 14.89
C GLY A 306 10.43 5.08 14.08
N TYR A 307 11.26 5.82 14.78
CA TYR A 307 12.20 6.77 14.19
C TYR A 307 13.39 6.11 13.48
N GLU A 308 13.65 4.81 13.73
CA GLU A 308 14.63 4.04 12.99
C GLU A 308 13.98 3.41 11.75
N PRO A 309 14.30 3.89 10.54
CA PRO A 309 13.53 3.54 9.34
C PRO A 309 13.84 2.16 8.78
N GLN A 310 14.86 1.47 9.24
CA GLN A 310 15.28 0.18 8.69
C GLN A 310 15.52 -0.82 9.80
N VAL A 311 14.53 -1.62 10.11
CA VAL A 311 14.60 -2.63 11.18
C VAL A 311 14.24 -4.01 10.61
N GLY A 312 15.16 -4.97 10.78
CA GLY A 312 14.93 -6.38 10.43
C GLY A 312 14.64 -6.60 8.94
N ASP A 313 13.83 -7.60 8.66
CA ASP A 313 13.48 -8.02 7.29
C ASP A 313 12.39 -7.14 6.65
N ARG A 314 11.69 -6.36 7.44
CA ARG A 314 10.62 -5.45 6.98
C ARG A 314 11.12 -4.02 6.96
N LEU A 315 11.81 -3.68 5.90
CA LEU A 315 12.42 -2.37 5.76
C LEU A 315 11.34 -1.30 5.55
N ARG A 316 11.28 -0.34 6.46
CA ARG A 316 10.70 0.95 6.16
C ARG A 316 11.66 1.69 5.24
N ARG A 317 11.26 1.92 4.00
CA ARG A 317 12.14 2.53 3.03
C ARG A 317 12.06 4.05 3.10
N THR A 318 13.16 4.68 3.49
CA THR A 318 13.36 6.11 3.31
C THR A 318 13.85 6.40 1.90
N THR A 319 13.48 7.57 1.36
CA THR A 319 13.97 8.04 0.07
C THR A 319 15.35 8.64 0.25
N ILE A 320 16.34 8.10 -0.45
CA ILE A 320 17.68 8.68 -0.53
C ILE A 320 17.70 9.59 -1.75
N LEU A 321 18.19 10.82 -1.57
CA LEU A 321 18.19 11.85 -2.60
C LEU A 321 19.41 11.77 -3.51
N ASP A 322 19.27 12.26 -4.73
CA ASP A 322 20.39 12.48 -5.65
C ASP A 322 21.05 13.82 -5.36
N PRO A 323 22.40 13.92 -5.32
CA PRO A 323 23.06 15.19 -5.11
C PRO A 323 23.06 16.04 -6.39
N ILE A 324 22.63 17.29 -6.26
CA ILE A 324 22.78 18.32 -7.32
C ILE A 324 24.07 19.11 -7.09
N ASP A 325 24.28 19.54 -5.84
CA ASP A 325 25.46 20.27 -5.41
C ASP A 325 25.74 19.95 -3.93
N LEU A 326 26.73 19.12 -3.70
CA LEU A 326 27.10 18.69 -2.35
C LEU A 326 27.65 19.83 -1.49
N ALA A 327 28.36 20.79 -2.10
CA ALA A 327 28.96 21.91 -1.38
C ALA A 327 27.87 22.86 -0.85
N LEU A 328 26.83 23.05 -1.63
CA LEU A 328 25.65 23.87 -1.27
C LEU A 328 24.51 23.03 -0.67
N ARG A 329 24.77 21.76 -0.41
CA ARG A 329 23.79 20.82 0.18
C ARG A 329 22.45 20.80 -0.55
N ARG A 330 22.50 20.81 -1.90
CA ARG A 330 21.32 20.77 -2.78
C ARG A 330 21.14 19.38 -3.33
N PHE A 331 19.91 18.88 -3.21
CA PHE A 331 19.54 17.53 -3.58
C PHE A 331 18.22 17.51 -4.33
N ALA A 332 18.00 16.45 -5.10
CA ALA A 332 16.74 16.17 -5.77
C ALA A 332 16.19 14.79 -5.39
N VAL A 333 14.90 14.63 -5.45
CA VAL A 333 14.30 13.30 -5.40
C VAL A 333 14.67 12.54 -6.67
N PRO A 334 15.10 11.26 -6.60
CA PRO A 334 15.29 10.45 -7.80
C PRO A 334 14.00 10.39 -8.61
N ALA A 335 14.08 10.47 -9.94
CA ALA A 335 12.91 10.55 -10.80
C ALA A 335 11.90 9.41 -10.57
N ALA A 336 12.40 8.17 -10.39
CA ALA A 336 11.58 6.99 -10.11
C ALA A 336 10.88 7.05 -8.74
N TRP A 337 11.35 7.91 -7.83
CA TRP A 337 10.82 8.06 -6.46
C TRP A 337 10.11 9.40 -6.24
N ALA A 338 10.01 10.25 -7.26
CA ALA A 338 9.16 11.42 -7.18
C ALA A 338 7.72 10.97 -6.85
N PRO A 339 7.07 11.56 -5.83
CA PRO A 339 5.79 11.08 -5.38
C PRO A 339 4.73 11.26 -6.47
N GLN A 340 3.83 10.31 -6.57
CA GLN A 340 2.59 10.42 -7.33
C GLN A 340 1.52 11.13 -6.47
N ARG A 341 0.33 11.33 -7.00
CA ARG A 341 -0.78 12.00 -6.31
C ARG A 341 -1.06 11.33 -4.95
N TRP A 342 -0.91 12.11 -3.86
CA TRP A 342 -1.04 11.67 -2.47
C TRP A 342 -0.07 10.58 -2.02
N GLY A 343 0.85 10.19 -2.89
CA GLY A 343 2.05 9.49 -2.48
C GLY A 343 3.05 10.46 -1.84
N TYR A 344 3.98 9.96 -1.03
CA TYR A 344 4.92 10.81 -0.31
C TYR A 344 6.31 10.18 -0.19
N ASN A 345 7.30 11.04 0.00
CA ASN A 345 8.65 10.64 0.38
C ASN A 345 8.87 10.88 1.88
N ILE A 346 9.64 10.00 2.49
CA ILE A 346 10.23 10.19 3.81
C ILE A 346 11.75 10.26 3.61
N VAL A 347 12.34 11.41 3.86
CA VAL A 347 13.80 11.59 3.80
C VAL A 347 14.31 11.71 5.21
N ARG A 348 15.15 10.76 5.65
CA ARG A 348 15.82 10.87 6.93
C ARG A 348 16.91 11.93 6.86
N LEU A 349 16.97 12.77 7.88
CA LEU A 349 17.98 13.81 8.03
C LEU A 349 18.85 13.50 9.24
N HIS A 350 20.12 13.81 9.13
CA HIS A 350 21.13 13.68 10.18
C HIS A 350 21.60 15.07 10.58
N PRO A 351 21.29 15.52 11.81
CA PRO A 351 21.71 16.84 12.29
C PRO A 351 23.23 17.01 12.25
N ASP A 352 23.68 18.19 11.90
CA ASP A 352 25.08 18.57 12.02
C ASP A 352 25.48 18.64 13.51
N ALA A 353 26.74 18.38 13.81
CA ALA A 353 27.24 18.48 15.17
C ALA A 353 27.05 19.90 15.71
N GLY A 354 26.31 20.03 16.82
CA GLY A 354 26.01 21.31 17.45
C GLY A 354 24.90 22.15 16.78
N ALA A 355 24.23 21.65 15.79
CA ALA A 355 23.07 22.35 15.19
C ALA A 355 21.91 22.44 16.19
N ASN A 356 21.32 23.65 16.30
CA ASN A 356 20.17 23.94 17.15
C ASN A 356 18.85 23.95 16.35
N SER A 357 18.95 23.92 15.04
CA SER A 357 17.80 23.88 14.12
C SER A 357 18.20 23.22 12.81
N VAL A 358 17.19 22.76 12.09
CA VAL A 358 17.30 22.38 10.69
C VAL A 358 16.41 23.30 9.86
N THR A 359 16.94 23.80 8.74
CA THR A 359 16.19 24.57 7.76
C THR A 359 16.22 23.84 6.42
N VAL A 360 15.04 23.72 5.81
CA VAL A 360 14.86 23.16 4.49
C VAL A 360 14.32 24.25 3.56
N THR A 361 15.07 24.55 2.50
CA THR A 361 14.57 25.36 1.39
C THR A 361 14.09 24.41 0.30
N PHE A 362 12.80 24.43 0.04
CA PHE A 362 12.12 23.49 -0.86
C PHE A 362 11.84 24.12 -2.22
N ARG A 363 11.97 23.31 -3.28
CA ARG A 363 11.57 23.67 -4.64
C ARG A 363 10.94 22.49 -5.35
N GLY A 364 9.66 22.58 -5.62
CA GLY A 364 8.95 21.69 -6.54
C GLY A 364 9.28 22.05 -7.99
N ILE A 365 9.30 21.04 -8.86
CA ILE A 365 9.49 21.23 -10.29
C ILE A 365 8.11 21.30 -10.94
N THR A 366 7.66 22.53 -11.19
CA THR A 366 6.40 22.76 -11.88
C THR A 366 6.56 22.46 -13.36
N GLN A 367 5.59 21.75 -13.93
CA GLN A 367 5.45 21.61 -15.38
C GLN A 367 4.33 22.53 -15.87
N ASP A 368 4.43 22.92 -17.13
CA ASP A 368 3.36 23.68 -17.77
C ASP A 368 2.09 22.82 -17.78
N ALA A 369 0.97 23.37 -17.31
CA ALA A 369 -0.33 22.69 -17.28
C ALA A 369 -0.82 22.26 -18.68
N SER A 370 -0.24 22.82 -19.77
CA SER A 370 -0.48 22.39 -21.15
C SER A 370 0.32 21.14 -21.55
N ALA A 371 1.32 20.72 -20.76
CA ALA A 371 2.05 19.50 -21.03
C ALA A 371 1.14 18.30 -20.72
N THR A 372 0.66 17.66 -21.77
CA THR A 372 -0.03 16.37 -21.64
C THR A 372 0.99 15.26 -21.78
N GLU A 373 1.13 14.42 -20.76
CA GLU A 373 1.83 13.15 -20.93
C GLU A 373 1.01 12.28 -21.87
N LYS A 374 1.57 11.98 -23.03
CA LYS A 374 1.02 10.95 -23.92
C LYS A 374 1.30 9.59 -23.31
N LEU A 375 0.29 9.05 -22.69
CA LEU A 375 0.37 7.71 -22.11
C LEU A 375 0.08 6.69 -23.20
N PRO A 376 0.81 5.56 -23.23
CA PRO A 376 0.38 4.44 -24.05
C PRO A 376 -1.00 4.02 -23.53
N GLY A 377 -2.04 4.23 -24.34
CA GLY A 377 -3.40 3.84 -24.00
C GLY A 377 -3.48 2.33 -23.82
N LEU A 378 -3.88 1.89 -22.65
CA LEU A 378 -4.50 0.59 -22.52
C LEU A 378 -5.91 0.71 -23.13
N ALA A 379 -6.39 -0.34 -23.81
CA ALA A 379 -7.75 -0.36 -24.31
C ALA A 379 -8.72 -0.09 -23.14
N ASN A 380 -9.48 1.00 -23.18
CA ASN A 380 -10.41 1.51 -22.16
C ASN A 380 -9.85 2.56 -21.16
N GLU A 381 -8.63 3.01 -21.30
CA GLU A 381 -8.05 4.05 -20.43
C GLU A 381 -8.01 5.40 -21.15
N PRO A 382 -8.16 6.53 -20.44
CA PRO A 382 -7.99 7.83 -21.06
C PRO A 382 -6.56 7.98 -21.60
N ALA A 383 -6.44 8.42 -22.84
CA ALA A 383 -5.18 8.47 -23.57
C ALA A 383 -4.18 9.51 -23.03
N ALA A 384 -4.58 10.39 -22.14
CA ALA A 384 -3.72 11.38 -21.53
C ALA A 384 -4.33 11.88 -20.21
N ILE A 385 -3.51 12.06 -19.19
CA ILE A 385 -3.85 12.83 -17.99
C ILE A 385 -3.16 14.17 -18.13
N ALA A 386 -3.92 15.26 -18.08
CA ALA A 386 -3.32 16.58 -18.05
C ALA A 386 -2.35 16.68 -16.86
N ALA A 387 -1.14 17.15 -17.10
CA ALA A 387 -0.23 17.45 -16.02
C ALA A 387 -0.92 18.48 -15.11
N PRO A 388 -1.16 18.19 -13.83
CA PRO A 388 -1.72 19.18 -12.94
C PRO A 388 -0.75 20.34 -12.80
N SER A 389 -1.26 21.54 -12.62
CA SER A 389 -0.43 22.62 -12.12
C SER A 389 -0.05 22.23 -10.69
N SER A 390 1.20 21.96 -10.50
CA SER A 390 1.70 21.11 -9.43
C SER A 390 1.69 21.79 -8.07
N GLY A 391 1.14 21.12 -7.09
CA GLY A 391 1.32 21.47 -5.70
C GLY A 391 2.06 20.38 -4.92
N TRP A 392 2.50 20.75 -3.76
CA TRP A 392 3.08 19.85 -2.77
C TRP A 392 2.50 20.16 -1.40
N ARG A 393 2.60 19.14 -0.51
CA ARG A 393 2.53 19.33 0.94
C ARG A 393 3.81 18.78 1.52
N TRP A 394 4.47 19.56 2.35
CA TRP A 394 5.74 19.13 2.90
C TRP A 394 6.00 19.74 4.28
N GLY A 395 6.90 19.13 5.03
CA GLY A 395 7.25 19.61 6.36
C GLY A 395 8.33 18.77 7.02
N ILE A 396 8.80 19.23 8.15
CA ILE A 396 9.88 18.63 8.92
C ILE A 396 9.27 17.99 10.18
N VAL A 397 9.74 16.79 10.49
CA VAL A 397 9.34 16.03 11.69
C VAL A 397 10.57 15.67 12.50
N ALA A 398 10.57 16.02 13.78
CA ALA A 398 11.57 15.55 14.75
C ALA A 398 10.92 14.62 15.77
N VAL A 399 11.58 13.53 16.11
CA VAL A 399 11.12 12.54 17.09
C VAL A 399 12.05 12.56 18.29
N GLY A 400 11.52 12.95 19.44
CA GLY A 400 12.28 13.01 20.69
C GLY A 400 12.49 11.63 21.32
N GLY A 401 13.37 11.55 22.31
CA GLY A 401 13.70 10.32 23.04
C GLY A 401 12.53 9.65 23.76
N SER A 402 11.43 10.39 23.99
CA SER A 402 10.17 9.82 24.49
C SER A 402 9.32 9.14 23.40
N GLY A 403 9.76 9.15 22.14
CA GLY A 403 8.99 8.69 21.01
C GLY A 403 7.90 9.66 20.52
N ARG A 404 7.79 10.87 21.11
CA ARG A 404 6.84 11.88 20.67
C ARG A 404 7.39 12.67 19.49
N ALA A 405 6.58 12.87 18.47
CA ALA A 405 6.91 13.68 17.31
C ALA A 405 6.60 15.17 17.56
N ARG A 406 7.41 16.02 16.96
CA ARG A 406 7.18 17.46 16.79
C ARG A 406 7.23 17.78 15.31
N TYR A 407 6.39 18.70 14.89
CA TYR A 407 6.16 19.03 13.50
C TYR A 407 6.47 20.50 13.24
N SER A 408 7.07 20.81 12.09
CA SER A 408 6.96 22.15 11.51
C SER A 408 5.51 22.40 11.06
N SER A 409 5.21 23.63 10.61
CA SER A 409 4.02 23.86 9.77
C SER A 409 4.01 22.89 8.58
N LEU A 410 2.80 22.53 8.14
CA LEU A 410 2.59 21.87 6.85
C LEU A 410 2.64 22.92 5.75
N GLU A 411 3.74 22.96 5.03
CA GLU A 411 3.96 23.90 3.93
C GLU A 411 3.18 23.50 2.68
N ARG A 412 2.85 24.48 1.85
CA ARG A 412 2.05 24.33 0.64
C ARG A 412 2.73 25.00 -0.54
N GLY A 413 2.63 24.37 -1.70
CA GLY A 413 3.12 24.96 -2.95
C GLY A 413 4.50 24.48 -3.35
N ALA A 414 5.00 25.06 -4.44
CA ALA A 414 6.23 24.64 -5.11
C ALA A 414 7.50 25.21 -4.47
N ASP A 415 7.40 26.33 -3.78
CA ASP A 415 8.54 27.03 -3.19
C ASP A 415 8.27 27.39 -1.73
N GLY A 416 9.30 27.29 -0.91
CA GLY A 416 9.18 27.68 0.49
C GLY A 416 10.38 27.34 1.31
N GLN A 417 10.33 27.76 2.58
CA GLN A 417 11.33 27.43 3.57
C GLN A 417 10.65 27.08 4.90
N ALA A 418 11.09 26.00 5.52
CA ALA A 418 10.66 25.61 6.86
C ALA A 418 11.86 25.43 7.76
N THR A 419 11.70 25.80 9.02
CA THR A 419 12.70 25.59 10.06
C THR A 419 12.08 24.89 11.24
N LEU A 420 12.78 23.89 11.77
CA LEU A 420 12.42 23.20 13.01
C LEU A 420 13.59 23.25 14.01
N SER A 421 13.28 23.70 15.24
CA SER A 421 14.29 23.67 16.33
C SER A 421 14.57 22.24 16.74
N LEU A 422 15.85 21.92 16.94
CA LEU A 422 16.31 20.64 17.45
C LEU A 422 16.39 20.70 18.96
N LEU A 423 16.00 19.62 19.62
CA LEU A 423 16.10 19.50 21.08
C LEU A 423 17.13 18.44 21.46
N PRO A 424 17.82 18.60 22.59
CA PRO A 424 18.65 17.54 23.13
C PRO A 424 17.84 16.27 23.33
N GLY A 425 18.31 15.15 22.77
CA GLY A 425 17.63 13.86 22.84
C GLY A 425 16.67 13.56 21.67
N ASP A 426 16.62 14.42 20.65
CA ASP A 426 15.97 14.05 19.38
C ASP A 426 16.71 12.84 18.76
N GLN A 427 15.95 11.81 18.40
CA GLN A 427 16.47 10.54 17.87
C GLN A 427 16.17 10.35 16.40
N GLY A 428 15.16 11.03 15.88
CA GLY A 428 14.78 11.00 14.47
C GLY A 428 14.50 12.39 13.92
N LEU A 429 14.93 12.65 12.69
CA LEU A 429 14.64 13.88 11.98
C LEU A 429 14.32 13.53 10.51
N TYR A 430 13.21 14.06 10.00
CA TYR A 430 12.71 13.70 8.68
C TYR A 430 12.19 14.92 7.92
N LEU A 431 12.42 14.95 6.61
CA LEU A 431 11.66 15.75 5.67
C LEU A 431 10.60 14.85 5.03
N ILE A 432 9.36 15.29 5.03
CA ILE A 432 8.23 14.64 4.37
C ILE A 432 7.81 15.51 3.19
N VAL A 433 7.63 14.90 2.03
CA VAL A 433 7.17 15.59 0.82
C VAL A 433 6.11 14.76 0.13
N MET A 434 4.93 15.31 -0.08
CA MET A 434 3.79 14.65 -0.72
C MET A 434 3.39 15.38 -1.99
N GLY A 435 3.06 14.62 -3.05
CA GLY A 435 2.47 15.14 -4.27
C GLY A 435 1.01 15.53 -4.08
N ALA A 436 0.67 16.78 -4.33
CA ALA A 436 -0.65 17.33 -4.13
C ALA A 436 -1.21 17.94 -5.42
N PRO A 437 -2.29 17.40 -6.03
CA PRO A 437 -2.91 18.00 -7.21
C PRO A 437 -3.63 19.30 -6.84
N ASP A 438 -3.67 20.26 -7.74
CA ASP A 438 -4.47 21.48 -7.62
C ASP A 438 -5.83 21.38 -8.33
N SER A 439 -5.97 20.37 -9.19
CA SER A 439 -7.24 20.00 -9.83
C SER A 439 -7.53 18.53 -9.61
N PHE A 440 -8.81 18.20 -9.43
CA PHE A 440 -9.25 16.82 -9.26
C PHE A 440 -9.45 16.15 -10.62
N HIS A 441 -8.84 15.01 -10.80
CA HIS A 441 -9.05 14.13 -11.94
C HIS A 441 -9.36 12.73 -11.46
N HIS A 442 -10.30 12.06 -12.10
CA HIS A 442 -10.53 10.64 -11.89
C HIS A 442 -9.35 9.84 -12.41
N ILE A 443 -8.87 8.90 -11.61
CA ILE A 443 -7.82 7.95 -11.99
C ILE A 443 -8.37 6.55 -11.73
N GLY A 444 -8.43 5.73 -12.78
CA GLY A 444 -8.86 4.35 -12.66
C GLY A 444 -7.94 3.55 -11.73
N ALA A 445 -8.49 2.63 -10.97
CA ALA A 445 -7.73 1.81 -10.04
C ALA A 445 -6.67 0.93 -10.75
N GLU A 446 -6.98 0.50 -11.97
CA GLU A 446 -6.06 -0.25 -12.84
C GLU A 446 -5.21 0.64 -13.76
N GLN A 447 -5.28 1.97 -13.59
CA GLN A 447 -4.46 2.88 -14.36
C GLN A 447 -2.99 2.50 -14.19
N PRO A 448 -2.22 2.32 -15.29
CA PRO A 448 -0.79 2.04 -15.18
C PRO A 448 -0.07 3.12 -14.38
N TYR A 449 0.70 2.73 -13.37
CA TYR A 449 1.36 3.68 -12.48
C TYR A 449 2.26 4.68 -13.23
N TYR A 450 2.88 4.25 -14.32
CA TYR A 450 3.73 5.11 -15.14
C TYR A 450 2.94 6.20 -15.87
N SER A 451 1.62 6.05 -15.98
CA SER A 451 0.73 7.03 -16.58
C SER A 451 0.25 8.09 -15.57
N ILE A 452 0.59 7.93 -14.31
CA ILE A 452 0.19 8.83 -13.24
C ILE A 452 1.29 9.86 -13.03
N TYR A 453 0.93 11.15 -13.09
CA TYR A 453 1.86 12.26 -12.93
C TYR A 453 2.68 12.14 -11.65
N ARG A 454 3.97 12.44 -11.75
CA ARG A 454 4.89 12.52 -10.61
C ARG A 454 5.15 13.98 -10.25
N TYR A 455 5.40 14.22 -8.99
CA TYR A 455 5.66 15.53 -8.41
C TYR A 455 7.15 15.63 -8.03
N PRO A 456 8.05 15.88 -9.00
CA PRO A 456 9.47 15.98 -8.73
C PRO A 456 9.80 17.25 -7.95
N TRP A 457 10.82 17.15 -7.09
CA TRP A 457 11.20 18.24 -6.22
C TRP A 457 12.68 18.24 -5.89
N MET A 458 13.17 19.37 -5.39
CA MET A 458 14.52 19.59 -4.89
C MET A 458 14.47 20.22 -3.50
N ALA A 459 15.53 20.06 -2.72
CA ALA A 459 15.70 20.76 -1.46
C ALA A 459 17.16 21.12 -1.18
N ALA A 460 17.35 22.21 -0.47
CA ALA A 460 18.63 22.54 0.16
C ALA A 460 18.48 22.45 1.68
N PHE A 461 19.55 22.02 2.36
CA PHE A 461 19.55 21.77 3.78
C PHE A 461 20.57 22.61 4.53
N GLU A 462 20.15 23.21 5.64
CA GLU A 462 21.01 23.86 6.62
C GLU A 462 20.84 23.19 7.98
N GLY A 463 21.94 22.91 8.69
CA GLY A 463 21.92 22.27 9.99
C GLY A 463 21.71 20.76 9.99
N ALA A 464 21.57 20.14 8.81
CA ALA A 464 21.49 18.69 8.66
C ALA A 464 21.94 18.22 7.27
N MET A 465 22.23 16.92 7.14
CA MET A 465 22.48 16.23 5.87
C MET A 465 21.44 15.13 5.65
N PRO A 466 20.96 14.92 4.43
CA PRO A 466 20.09 13.79 4.13
C PRO A 466 20.85 12.47 4.24
N GLU A 467 20.11 11.41 4.54
CA GLU A 467 20.63 10.04 4.66
C GLU A 467 21.41 9.62 3.41
N GLY A 468 22.54 8.97 3.62
CA GLY A 468 23.47 8.57 2.57
C GLY A 468 24.61 9.57 2.35
N PHE A 469 24.49 10.81 2.83
CA PHE A 469 25.46 11.89 2.65
C PHE A 469 25.99 12.48 3.96
N GLN A 470 25.52 12.02 5.09
CA GLN A 470 26.00 12.44 6.41
C GLN A 470 27.48 12.04 6.62
N PRO A 471 28.22 12.73 7.49
CA PRO A 471 29.59 12.33 7.82
C PRO A 471 29.67 10.83 8.17
N GLY A 472 30.62 10.14 7.55
CA GLY A 472 30.80 8.69 7.74
C GLY A 472 29.88 7.80 6.89
N ALA A 473 28.89 8.34 6.18
CA ALA A 473 28.00 7.55 5.31
C ALA A 473 28.74 6.70 4.28
N SER A 474 29.88 7.18 3.82
CA SER A 474 30.76 6.47 2.88
C SER A 474 31.84 5.64 3.54
N ALA A 475 31.92 5.56 4.88
CA ALA A 475 32.92 4.73 5.56
C ALA A 475 32.76 3.26 5.21
N PRO A 476 33.85 2.46 5.17
CA PRO A 476 33.74 1.03 5.00
C PRO A 476 32.80 0.40 6.04
N LEU A 477 32.08 -0.64 5.64
CA LEU A 477 31.28 -1.44 6.58
C LEU A 477 32.20 -2.16 7.57
N SER A 478 31.72 -2.41 8.79
CA SER A 478 32.49 -3.12 9.80
C SER A 478 33.00 -4.47 9.26
N GLY A 479 34.32 -4.71 9.33
CA GLY A 479 34.95 -5.90 8.76
C GLY A 479 34.95 -5.98 7.24
N GLY A 480 34.44 -4.97 6.55
CA GLY A 480 34.36 -4.91 5.08
C GLY A 480 35.45 -4.02 4.47
N HIS A 481 35.31 -3.79 3.18
CA HIS A 481 36.25 -2.96 2.42
C HIS A 481 35.53 -2.10 1.38
N ARG A 482 36.29 -1.18 0.76
CA ARG A 482 35.84 -0.50 -0.46
C ARG A 482 36.27 -1.29 -1.68
N HIS A 483 35.34 -1.49 -2.60
CA HIS A 483 35.64 -2.17 -3.84
C HIS A 483 36.57 -1.32 -4.73
N PRO A 484 37.66 -1.86 -5.27
CA PRO A 484 38.63 -1.08 -6.06
C PRO A 484 38.01 -0.48 -7.33
N ASN A 485 37.03 -1.16 -7.94
CA ASN A 485 36.33 -0.69 -9.12
C ASN A 485 35.00 -0.01 -8.69
N GLY A 486 35.04 1.30 -8.49
CA GLY A 486 33.89 2.15 -8.16
C GLY A 486 33.84 2.71 -6.74
N GLY A 487 34.63 2.16 -5.80
CA GLY A 487 34.75 2.70 -4.44
C GLY A 487 33.59 2.40 -3.50
N GLY A 488 32.62 1.59 -3.91
CA GLY A 488 31.46 1.22 -3.11
C GLY A 488 31.79 0.28 -1.95
N ARG A 489 30.83 0.07 -1.06
CA ARG A 489 31.05 -0.63 0.22
C ARG A 489 30.67 -2.11 0.09
N VAL A 490 31.60 -2.97 0.45
CA VAL A 490 31.44 -4.44 0.45
C VAL A 490 31.63 -4.96 1.86
N ALA A 491 30.63 -5.67 2.38
CA ALA A 491 30.72 -6.32 3.69
C ALA A 491 31.59 -7.59 3.65
N ALA A 492 32.11 -8.01 4.79
CA ALA A 492 33.00 -9.18 4.91
C ALA A 492 32.39 -10.49 4.39
N GLY A 493 31.05 -10.65 4.47
CA GLY A 493 30.35 -11.85 4.02
C GLY A 493 29.91 -11.84 2.54
N ALA A 494 30.18 -10.76 1.81
CA ALA A 494 29.80 -10.63 0.40
C ALA A 494 30.94 -11.05 -0.53
N THR A 495 30.58 -11.58 -1.69
CA THR A 495 31.55 -11.94 -2.75
C THR A 495 31.42 -10.98 -3.92
N VAL A 496 32.48 -10.26 -4.24
CA VAL A 496 32.49 -9.32 -5.37
C VAL A 496 33.73 -9.55 -6.21
N ASP A 497 33.54 -9.83 -7.51
CA ASP A 497 34.65 -10.02 -8.43
C ASP A 497 35.39 -8.71 -8.70
N PRO A 498 36.72 -8.73 -8.91
CA PRO A 498 37.49 -7.52 -9.20
C PRO A 498 37.01 -6.77 -10.47
N THR A 499 36.43 -7.49 -11.42
CA THR A 499 35.88 -6.93 -12.67
C THR A 499 34.49 -6.30 -12.52
N ALA A 500 33.77 -6.66 -11.45
CA ALA A 500 32.48 -6.09 -11.15
C ALA A 500 32.64 -4.60 -10.73
N TYR A 501 31.56 -3.85 -10.84
CA TYR A 501 31.55 -2.43 -10.45
C TYR A 501 30.60 -2.22 -9.27
N VAL A 502 31.11 -1.60 -8.20
CA VAL A 502 30.28 -1.14 -7.06
C VAL A 502 30.48 0.35 -6.88
N GLY A 503 29.49 1.14 -7.24
CA GLY A 503 29.52 2.59 -7.23
C GLY A 503 29.73 3.19 -5.82
N PRO A 504 30.15 4.46 -5.72
CA PRO A 504 30.62 5.04 -4.45
C PRO A 504 29.57 5.07 -3.33
N TRP A 505 28.29 5.06 -3.68
CA TRP A 505 27.17 5.04 -2.73
C TRP A 505 26.49 3.67 -2.62
N ALA A 506 26.82 2.74 -3.53
CA ALA A 506 26.27 1.39 -3.54
C ALA A 506 26.84 0.53 -2.39
N ARG A 507 26.08 -0.50 -2.04
CA ARG A 507 26.42 -1.42 -0.96
C ARG A 507 26.20 -2.88 -1.36
N VAL A 508 27.14 -3.73 -1.04
CA VAL A 508 26.98 -5.19 -1.12
C VAL A 508 27.12 -5.74 0.30
N LEU A 509 25.99 -6.05 0.94
CA LEU A 509 25.93 -6.49 2.34
C LEU A 509 26.15 -7.99 2.47
N SER A 510 25.59 -8.74 1.53
CA SER A 510 25.75 -10.19 1.40
C SER A 510 25.44 -10.63 -0.04
N GLY A 511 25.60 -11.93 -0.37
CA GLY A 511 25.38 -12.42 -1.72
C GLY A 511 26.60 -12.26 -2.63
N ALA A 512 26.37 -12.19 -3.95
CA ALA A 512 27.44 -12.19 -4.94
C ALA A 512 27.23 -11.17 -6.08
N VAL A 513 28.32 -10.48 -6.46
CA VAL A 513 28.37 -9.64 -7.66
C VAL A 513 29.56 -10.10 -8.48
N ARG A 514 29.31 -10.71 -9.63
CA ARG A 514 30.34 -11.41 -10.41
C ARG A 514 30.48 -10.85 -11.82
N ASP A 515 31.55 -11.29 -12.47
CA ASP A 515 31.88 -10.92 -13.86
C ASP A 515 31.99 -9.38 -14.02
N HIS A 516 31.19 -8.81 -14.90
CA HIS A 516 31.09 -7.36 -15.16
C HIS A 516 29.79 -6.73 -14.65
N ALA A 517 29.13 -7.40 -13.71
CA ALA A 517 27.91 -6.89 -13.11
C ALA A 517 28.15 -5.57 -12.37
N ARG A 518 27.12 -4.73 -12.29
CA ARG A 518 27.22 -3.37 -11.77
C ARG A 518 26.18 -3.11 -10.69
N VAL A 519 26.64 -2.57 -9.58
CA VAL A 519 25.79 -2.03 -8.51
C VAL A 519 26.05 -0.53 -8.43
N GLU A 520 25.07 0.28 -8.81
CA GLU A 520 25.23 1.71 -9.04
C GLU A 520 24.34 2.53 -8.13
N ASP A 521 24.54 3.84 -8.11
CA ASP A 521 23.79 4.81 -7.30
C ASP A 521 23.72 4.37 -5.81
N HIS A 522 22.54 4.26 -5.23
CA HIS A 522 22.31 3.79 -3.85
C HIS A 522 21.81 2.34 -3.77
N ALA A 523 21.99 1.57 -4.84
CA ALA A 523 21.54 0.19 -4.88
C ALA A 523 22.22 -0.67 -3.81
N VAL A 524 21.47 -1.65 -3.30
CA VAL A 524 21.89 -2.56 -2.24
C VAL A 524 21.73 -4.00 -2.71
N VAL A 525 22.76 -4.80 -2.53
CA VAL A 525 22.70 -6.26 -2.66
C VAL A 525 22.80 -6.87 -1.27
N ASP A 526 21.76 -7.60 -0.86
CA ASP A 526 21.66 -8.22 0.46
C ASP A 526 21.13 -9.65 0.32
N GLY A 527 21.97 -10.55 -0.13
CA GLY A 527 21.69 -11.99 -0.32
C GLY A 527 21.55 -12.46 -1.76
N GLY A 528 21.18 -11.59 -2.70
CA GLY A 528 20.99 -11.97 -4.11
C GLY A 528 22.30 -12.10 -4.90
N GLN A 529 22.17 -12.41 -6.19
CA GLN A 529 23.29 -12.56 -7.11
C GLN A 529 23.10 -11.68 -8.35
N LEU A 530 24.15 -10.92 -8.69
CA LEU A 530 24.27 -10.22 -9.96
C LEU A 530 25.41 -10.86 -10.75
N LEU A 531 25.10 -11.31 -11.97
CA LEU A 531 26.03 -12.11 -12.79
C LEU A 531 26.12 -11.56 -14.22
N GLY A 532 27.24 -11.79 -14.90
CA GLY A 532 27.43 -11.36 -16.29
C GLY A 532 27.57 -9.85 -16.43
N ASN A 533 26.67 -9.22 -17.15
CA ASN A 533 26.58 -7.76 -17.33
C ASN A 533 25.30 -7.19 -16.70
N ALA A 534 24.76 -7.86 -15.68
CA ALA A 534 23.57 -7.40 -14.97
C ALA A 534 23.82 -6.08 -14.23
N ARG A 535 22.75 -5.32 -14.04
CA ARG A 535 22.85 -3.99 -13.42
C ARG A 535 21.75 -3.79 -12.38
N ALA A 536 22.14 -3.32 -11.21
CA ALA A 536 21.24 -2.78 -10.19
C ALA A 536 21.57 -1.29 -10.02
N SER A 537 20.58 -0.41 -10.11
CA SER A 537 20.74 1.05 -10.07
C SER A 537 19.64 1.74 -9.25
N GLY A 538 19.76 3.04 -9.06
CA GLY A 538 18.84 3.85 -8.30
C GLY A 538 18.77 3.41 -6.83
N LEU A 539 17.56 3.21 -6.31
CA LEU A 539 17.33 2.71 -4.95
C LEU A 539 17.01 1.21 -4.91
N SER A 540 17.51 0.45 -5.86
CA SER A 540 17.26 -1.00 -5.94
C SER A 540 17.73 -1.74 -4.69
N VAL A 541 16.97 -2.73 -4.28
CA VAL A 541 17.34 -3.69 -3.23
C VAL A 541 17.18 -5.10 -3.79
N ILE A 542 18.29 -5.84 -3.86
CA ILE A 542 18.33 -7.24 -4.31
C ILE A 542 18.53 -8.11 -3.09
N ARG A 543 17.59 -8.98 -2.77
CA ARG A 543 17.62 -9.81 -1.55
C ARG A 543 17.34 -11.29 -1.82
N GLY A 544 17.55 -12.07 -0.76
CA GLY A 544 17.19 -13.48 -0.73
C GLY A 544 17.87 -14.29 -1.83
N ASN A 545 17.11 -15.14 -2.51
CA ASN A 545 17.60 -16.00 -3.57
C ASN A 545 17.44 -15.41 -4.98
N THR A 546 17.37 -14.08 -5.08
CA THR A 546 17.23 -13.39 -6.36
C THR A 546 18.48 -13.58 -7.23
N ILE A 547 18.30 -13.88 -8.51
CA ILE A 547 19.36 -13.97 -9.52
C ILE A 547 19.07 -12.95 -10.62
N VAL A 548 19.99 -12.02 -10.82
CA VAL A 548 19.98 -11.06 -11.93
C VAL A 548 21.19 -11.34 -12.80
N LYS A 549 20.99 -11.74 -14.06
CA LYS A 549 22.09 -12.22 -14.92
C LYS A 549 22.01 -11.69 -16.34
N ASP A 550 23.06 -11.97 -17.12
CA ASP A 550 23.23 -11.56 -18.51
C ASP A 550 23.26 -10.03 -18.67
N ARG A 551 22.23 -9.41 -19.23
CA ARG A 551 22.05 -7.96 -19.39
C ARG A 551 20.81 -7.45 -18.66
N ALA A 552 20.28 -8.22 -17.74
CA ALA A 552 19.10 -7.83 -16.97
C ALA A 552 19.39 -6.62 -16.09
N ARG A 553 18.34 -5.84 -15.84
CA ARG A 553 18.43 -4.58 -15.07
C ARG A 553 17.37 -4.54 -14.00
N VAL A 554 17.76 -3.98 -12.87
CA VAL A 554 16.84 -3.60 -11.79
C VAL A 554 17.09 -2.13 -11.48
N ASP A 555 16.08 -1.30 -11.63
CA ASP A 555 16.18 0.14 -11.39
C ASP A 555 15.16 0.58 -10.34
N SER A 556 15.67 0.98 -9.19
CA SER A 556 14.87 1.49 -8.06
C SER A 556 13.75 0.56 -7.58
N ALA A 557 13.88 -0.75 -7.80
CA ALA A 557 12.91 -1.76 -7.43
C ALA A 557 13.39 -2.63 -6.25
N PHE A 558 12.45 -3.10 -5.44
CA PHE A 558 12.68 -4.18 -4.50
C PHE A 558 12.51 -5.52 -5.19
N VAL A 559 13.49 -6.40 -5.02
CA VAL A 559 13.47 -7.74 -5.56
C VAL A 559 13.81 -8.73 -4.44
N GLY A 560 12.91 -9.65 -4.16
CA GLY A 560 13.06 -10.64 -3.09
C GLY A 560 12.79 -10.09 -1.69
N LEU A 561 11.86 -9.16 -1.54
CA LEU A 561 11.50 -8.52 -0.27
C LEU A 561 10.02 -8.75 0.10
N GLY A 562 9.75 -8.93 1.40
CA GLY A 562 8.40 -9.01 1.94
C GLY A 562 7.66 -10.30 1.58
N GLU A 563 6.38 -10.22 1.31
CA GLU A 563 5.52 -11.37 0.96
C GLU A 563 5.96 -12.10 -0.31
N PHE A 564 6.82 -11.49 -1.06
CA PHE A 564 7.33 -11.97 -2.34
C PHE A 564 8.74 -12.55 -2.26
N GLU A 565 9.15 -12.98 -1.09
CA GLU A 565 10.44 -13.68 -0.85
C GLU A 565 10.48 -15.04 -1.55
N ARG A 566 10.49 -15.01 -2.86
CA ARG A 566 10.70 -16.18 -3.69
C ARG A 566 11.91 -15.97 -4.58
N ASN A 567 12.41 -17.05 -5.14
CA ASN A 567 13.47 -16.98 -6.14
C ASN A 567 12.97 -16.20 -7.35
N ILE A 568 13.55 -15.06 -7.59
CA ILE A 568 13.27 -14.25 -8.78
C ILE A 568 14.49 -14.35 -9.68
N VAL A 569 14.26 -14.69 -10.94
CA VAL A 569 15.32 -14.78 -11.94
C VAL A 569 15.04 -13.77 -13.04
N LEU A 570 15.90 -12.78 -13.15
CA LEU A 570 15.95 -11.86 -14.28
C LEU A 570 17.13 -12.26 -15.16
N SER A 571 16.89 -12.46 -16.45
CA SER A 571 17.92 -12.92 -17.39
C SER A 571 17.77 -12.25 -18.76
N GLY A 572 18.74 -12.47 -19.65
CA GLY A 572 18.70 -11.91 -20.99
C GLY A 572 18.64 -10.39 -21.00
N THR A 573 17.57 -9.83 -21.52
CA THR A 573 17.30 -8.39 -21.59
C THR A 573 16.13 -7.93 -20.71
N ALA A 574 15.73 -8.75 -19.74
CA ALA A 574 14.67 -8.38 -18.80
C ALA A 574 15.04 -7.09 -18.04
N GLN A 575 14.07 -6.24 -17.83
CA GLN A 575 14.25 -4.99 -17.10
C GLN A 575 13.10 -4.76 -16.13
N ASN A 576 13.44 -4.57 -14.85
CA ASN A 576 12.52 -4.10 -13.83
C ASN A 576 12.82 -2.65 -13.51
N ILE A 577 11.80 -1.81 -13.57
CA ILE A 577 11.95 -0.38 -13.35
C ILE A 577 11.03 0.02 -12.21
N GLY A 578 11.53 0.75 -11.22
CA GLY A 578 10.84 1.29 -10.05
C GLY A 578 9.43 0.72 -9.80
N ASP A 579 8.81 0.86 -8.73
CA ASP A 579 7.40 0.50 -8.49
C ASP A 579 7.01 -0.95 -8.86
N VAL A 580 7.96 -1.90 -8.88
CA VAL A 580 7.71 -3.28 -9.29
C VAL A 580 7.56 -4.16 -8.06
N GLU A 581 6.43 -4.82 -7.96
CA GLU A 581 6.16 -5.87 -6.98
C GLU A 581 6.31 -7.23 -7.67
N GLN A 582 7.08 -8.13 -7.07
CA GLN A 582 7.44 -9.40 -7.72
C GLN A 582 7.12 -10.61 -6.88
N ARG A 583 6.62 -11.63 -7.53
CA ARG A 583 6.27 -12.92 -6.94
C ARG A 583 7.04 -14.04 -7.64
N GLY A 584 8.31 -14.22 -7.28
CA GLY A 584 9.07 -15.38 -7.66
C GLY A 584 8.81 -15.90 -9.07
N ALA A 585 9.23 -15.18 -10.09
CA ALA A 585 9.06 -15.54 -11.49
C ALA A 585 10.39 -15.47 -12.24
N SER A 586 10.47 -16.10 -13.41
CA SER A 586 11.61 -16.00 -14.30
C SER A 586 11.26 -15.13 -15.51
N PHE A 587 12.06 -14.09 -15.75
CA PHE A 587 11.85 -13.11 -16.80
C PHE A 587 13.10 -13.08 -17.68
N ALA A 588 12.93 -13.25 -18.99
CA ALA A 588 14.05 -13.25 -19.93
C ALA A 588 14.09 -12.03 -20.85
N LYS A 589 12.96 -11.35 -21.04
CA LYS A 589 12.84 -10.17 -21.89
C LYS A 589 11.66 -9.32 -21.43
N GLY A 590 11.63 -8.07 -21.88
CA GLY A 590 10.56 -7.13 -21.59
C GLY A 590 10.90 -6.17 -20.47
N VAL A 591 10.02 -5.20 -20.26
CA VAL A 591 10.12 -4.18 -19.21
C VAL A 591 8.93 -4.34 -18.28
N TYR A 592 9.19 -4.48 -17.01
CA TYR A 592 8.19 -4.83 -16.00
C TYR A 592 7.99 -3.68 -15.02
N TYR A 593 6.71 -3.42 -14.70
CA TYR A 593 6.26 -2.41 -13.76
C TYR A 593 5.13 -2.96 -12.90
N GLY A 594 4.97 -2.45 -11.70
CA GLY A 594 3.87 -2.81 -10.83
C GLY A 594 3.88 -4.27 -10.44
N PHE A 595 2.70 -4.84 -10.27
CA PHE A 595 2.55 -6.23 -9.85
C PHE A 595 2.86 -7.19 -11.00
N VAL A 596 3.87 -8.04 -10.81
CA VAL A 596 4.31 -9.02 -11.81
C VAL A 596 4.40 -10.39 -11.16
N ASP A 597 3.69 -11.35 -11.71
CA ASP A 597 3.67 -12.74 -11.28
C ASP A 597 4.12 -13.70 -12.40
N GLN A 598 4.18 -15.00 -12.12
CA GLN A 598 4.56 -16.00 -13.11
C GLN A 598 3.61 -16.00 -14.33
N ALA A 599 2.32 -15.76 -14.11
CA ALA A 599 1.35 -15.71 -15.21
C ALA A 599 1.63 -14.55 -16.17
N ALA A 600 2.12 -13.42 -15.66
CA ALA A 600 2.55 -12.30 -16.51
C ALA A 600 3.82 -12.62 -17.29
N ALA A 601 4.74 -13.41 -16.72
CA ALA A 601 5.96 -13.85 -17.40
C ALA A 601 5.68 -14.86 -18.51
N ASP A 602 4.70 -15.72 -18.31
CA ASP A 602 4.35 -16.81 -19.25
C ASP A 602 3.39 -16.34 -20.36
N ASP A 603 2.69 -15.24 -20.18
CA ASP A 603 1.74 -14.68 -21.15
C ASP A 603 2.36 -13.50 -21.92
N PRO A 604 2.73 -13.69 -23.20
CA PRO A 604 3.28 -12.60 -24.01
C PRO A 604 2.34 -11.40 -24.18
N ALA A 605 1.04 -11.58 -24.12
CA ALA A 605 0.08 -10.50 -24.26
C ALA A 605 0.04 -9.65 -22.96
N ARG A 606 0.10 -10.28 -21.79
CA ARG A 606 0.26 -9.60 -20.51
C ARG A 606 1.63 -8.93 -20.41
N GLY A 607 2.68 -9.62 -20.85
CA GLY A 607 4.03 -9.07 -20.91
C GLY A 607 4.12 -7.87 -21.85
N ALA A 608 3.42 -7.87 -22.99
CA ALA A 608 3.38 -6.75 -23.92
C ALA A 608 2.76 -5.49 -23.30
N ASN A 609 1.74 -5.62 -22.46
CA ASN A 609 1.16 -4.50 -21.72
C ASN A 609 2.09 -3.95 -20.64
N LEU A 610 3.06 -4.75 -20.19
CA LEU A 610 4.12 -4.35 -19.25
C LEU A 610 5.34 -3.76 -19.97
N THR A 611 5.43 -3.89 -21.28
CA THR A 611 6.54 -3.41 -22.13
C THR A 611 6.30 -2.05 -22.75
N ALA A 612 5.37 -1.28 -22.22
CA ALA A 612 5.12 0.08 -22.70
C ALA A 612 6.44 0.91 -22.79
N PRO A 613 6.53 1.83 -23.75
CA PRO A 613 7.77 2.54 -24.03
C PRO A 613 8.26 3.32 -22.81
N VAL A 614 9.30 2.81 -22.20
CA VAL A 614 9.95 3.37 -21.00
C VAL A 614 10.50 4.78 -21.27
N ALA A 615 10.89 5.06 -22.49
CA ALA A 615 11.48 6.34 -22.88
C ALA A 615 10.54 7.55 -22.65
N GLU A 616 9.22 7.34 -22.74
CA GLU A 616 8.24 8.42 -22.53
C GLU A 616 7.92 8.64 -21.04
N VAL A 617 8.10 7.60 -20.23
CA VAL A 617 7.82 7.61 -18.79
C VAL A 617 9.02 8.07 -17.97
N THR A 618 10.21 7.89 -18.51
CA THR A 618 11.48 8.19 -17.83
C THR A 618 12.17 9.46 -18.35
N ALA A 619 11.43 10.37 -18.99
CA ALA A 619 11.94 11.71 -19.19
C ALA A 619 12.37 12.26 -17.82
N ARG A 620 13.66 12.14 -17.53
CA ARG A 620 14.20 12.58 -16.24
C ARG A 620 13.98 14.07 -16.13
N PRO A 621 13.31 14.57 -15.09
CA PRO A 621 13.19 16.00 -14.88
C PRO A 621 14.58 16.61 -14.82
N VAL A 622 14.78 17.71 -15.51
CA VAL A 622 16.05 18.43 -15.45
C VAL A 622 16.06 19.21 -14.15
N TYR A 623 16.78 18.70 -13.17
CA TYR A 623 16.92 19.33 -11.87
C TYR A 623 17.94 20.48 -11.95
N ILE A 624 17.47 21.67 -12.25
CA ILE A 624 18.29 22.88 -12.22
C ILE A 624 17.85 23.73 -11.04
N TRP A 625 18.73 23.94 -10.09
CA TRP A 625 18.49 24.88 -9.02
C TRP A 625 18.59 26.31 -9.56
N ARG A 626 17.45 26.92 -9.81
CA ARG A 626 17.40 28.34 -10.17
C ARG A 626 17.27 29.16 -8.89
N PRO A 627 18.01 30.30 -8.77
CA PRO A 627 17.96 31.19 -7.61
C PRO A 627 16.59 31.81 -7.38
#